data_85bafdff16161bd5911439ba90913179
#
_entry.id   85bafdff16161bd5911439ba90913179
#
_cell.length_a   1.000
_cell.length_b   1.000
_cell.length_c   1.000
_cell.angle_alpha   90.00
_cell.angle_beta   90.00
_cell.angle_gamma   90.00
#
_symmetry.space_group_name_H-M   'P 1'
#
loop_
_entity.id
_entity.type
_entity.pdbx_description
1 polymer ?
#
loop_
_entity_poly.entity_id
_entity_poly.type
_entity_poly.pdbx_seq_one_letter_code
_entity_poly.pdbx_strand_id
1 'polypeptide(L)'
;VKTGAKEFRQNAEIRLTPGAKDIFTEAGVKVVFDSTGAAPSAPAATNAPGNYSPDDVRLFASKEAQMIKEQICDIGRRIWAREYCDGNGGNISARLGPDRFICTPTGVSKGFMTPDMLCMVDGKGKQLGGTWKRSSEITTHMAIFHSTPEAISVCHAHPCHAGAFAIKGMQPPPRLIPELEVFVGTVAYTPYKTPGSPEIAAEIFPLAPKHQSILMGNHGVICWGKSVEDAYFKMEITDAYCRTVILAQSIPGGASIPCDKLPELLNIKKTLGLPDDRYDLKPAGLCEVDPWTQMCGSHGCSSPVTPFNPLNNGAPSSDAEIEALVQKLTDEIVAKLGR
;
A
#
# COMPACT_ATOMS: atom_id res chain seq x y z
N VAL A 1 -1.03 -15.60 32.39
CA VAL A 1 -0.39 -16.90 32.25
C VAL A 1 -0.19 -17.59 33.62
N LYS A 2 0.13 -16.84 34.69
CA LYS A 2 0.24 -17.41 36.08
C LYS A 2 -1.10 -17.91 36.67
N THR A 3 -2.22 -17.60 36.03
CA THR A 3 -3.58 -17.92 36.52
C THR A 3 -4.18 -19.18 35.91
N GLY A 4 -3.46 -19.90 35.00
CA GLY A 4 -3.98 -21.11 34.35
C GLY A 4 -5.07 -20.81 33.27
N ALA A 5 -5.22 -19.56 32.87
CA ALA A 5 -6.17 -19.20 31.83
C ALA A 5 -5.80 -19.85 30.48
N LYS A 6 -6.78 -20.51 29.84
CA LYS A 6 -6.63 -21.12 28.51
C LYS A 6 -7.03 -20.19 27.36
N GLU A 7 -7.63 -19.05 27.66
CA GLU A 7 -8.12 -18.07 26.69
C GLU A 7 -7.81 -16.66 27.21
N PHE A 8 -7.33 -15.79 26.34
CA PHE A 8 -7.17 -14.36 26.56
C PHE A 8 -8.05 -13.60 25.57
N ARG A 9 -8.95 -12.76 26.07
CA ARG A 9 -9.83 -11.93 25.25
C ARG A 9 -9.19 -10.58 25.04
N GLN A 10 -8.87 -10.28 23.81
CA GLN A 10 -8.36 -8.99 23.37
C GLN A 10 -9.52 -8.13 22.88
N ASN A 11 -9.66 -6.92 23.42
CA ASN A 11 -10.59 -5.90 22.92
C ASN A 11 -9.81 -4.79 22.19
N ALA A 12 -10.51 -3.79 21.66
CA ALA A 12 -9.92 -2.68 20.92
C ALA A 12 -8.95 -1.81 21.74
N GLU A 13 -9.01 -1.85 23.06
CA GLU A 13 -8.17 -1.08 23.98
C GLU A 13 -6.86 -1.79 24.34
N ILE A 14 -6.83 -3.12 24.20
CA ILE A 14 -5.68 -3.94 24.57
C ILE A 14 -4.95 -4.39 23.30
N ARG A 15 -3.76 -3.86 23.06
CA ARG A 15 -2.87 -4.33 22.00
C ARG A 15 -1.77 -5.22 22.58
N LEU A 16 -1.71 -6.47 22.14
CA LEU A 16 -0.60 -7.35 22.45
C LEU A 16 0.60 -6.99 21.58
N THR A 17 1.74 -6.77 22.23
CA THR A 17 3.02 -6.69 21.52
C THR A 17 3.36 -8.04 20.86
N PRO A 18 4.24 -8.09 19.83
CA PRO A 18 4.70 -9.34 19.27
C PRO A 18 5.20 -10.33 20.35
N GLY A 19 6.06 -9.91 21.25
CA GLY A 19 6.56 -10.75 22.34
C GLY A 19 5.47 -11.23 23.32
N ALA A 20 4.42 -10.46 23.53
CA ALA A 20 3.28 -10.91 24.34
C ALA A 20 2.48 -12.00 23.59
N LYS A 21 2.33 -11.92 22.28
CA LYS A 21 1.69 -12.96 21.47
C LYS A 21 2.49 -14.26 21.52
N ASP A 22 3.81 -14.17 21.43
CA ASP A 22 4.70 -15.33 21.51
C ASP A 22 4.56 -16.05 22.86
N ILE A 23 4.56 -15.28 23.97
CA ILE A 23 4.36 -15.83 25.33
C ILE A 23 2.99 -16.54 25.46
N PHE A 24 1.92 -15.98 24.87
CA PHE A 24 0.61 -16.63 24.90
C PHE A 24 0.60 -17.91 24.05
N THR A 25 1.26 -17.90 22.89
CA THR A 25 1.39 -19.08 22.01
C THR A 25 2.16 -20.19 22.70
N GLU A 26 3.31 -19.89 23.31
CA GLU A 26 4.15 -20.83 24.05
C GLU A 26 3.41 -21.41 25.28
N ALA A 27 2.59 -20.58 25.93
CA ALA A 27 1.79 -21.00 27.07
C ALA A 27 0.50 -21.74 26.71
N GLY A 28 0.22 -21.96 25.42
CA GLY A 28 -1.00 -22.60 24.94
C GLY A 28 -2.28 -21.79 25.21
N VAL A 29 -2.16 -20.48 25.38
CA VAL A 29 -3.29 -19.59 25.64
C VAL A 29 -3.84 -19.08 24.32
N LYS A 30 -5.11 -19.39 24.02
CA LYS A 30 -5.80 -18.92 22.83
C LYS A 30 -6.13 -17.43 22.97
N VAL A 31 -5.64 -16.61 22.03
CA VAL A 31 -6.05 -15.20 21.95
C VAL A 31 -7.33 -15.11 21.10
N VAL A 32 -8.39 -14.61 21.71
CA VAL A 32 -9.69 -14.40 21.05
C VAL A 32 -9.99 -12.92 21.03
N PHE A 33 -10.35 -12.41 19.84
CA PHE A 33 -10.84 -11.04 19.72
C PHE A 33 -12.28 -10.96 20.24
N ASP A 34 -12.49 -10.17 21.26
CA ASP A 34 -13.83 -9.91 21.76
C ASP A 34 -14.47 -8.82 20.90
N SER A 35 -15.32 -9.25 19.98
CA SER A 35 -16.10 -8.35 19.12
C SER A 35 -17.23 -7.62 19.88
N THR A 36 -17.44 -7.94 21.17
CA THR A 36 -18.49 -7.34 22.00
C THR A 36 -18.03 -6.11 22.78
N GLY A 37 -16.74 -5.82 22.81
CA GLY A 37 -16.23 -4.54 23.31
C GLY A 37 -16.62 -3.44 22.33
N ALA A 38 -17.29 -2.39 22.81
CA ALA A 38 -17.55 -1.18 22.03
C ALA A 38 -16.25 -0.78 21.32
N ALA A 39 -16.27 -0.70 19.99
CA ALA A 39 -15.19 -0.09 19.23
C ALA A 39 -14.84 1.23 19.92
N PRO A 40 -13.54 1.63 20.02
CA PRO A 40 -13.20 2.94 20.55
C PRO A 40 -14.14 3.92 19.87
N SER A 41 -14.82 4.76 20.66
CA SER A 41 -15.85 5.67 20.17
C SER A 41 -15.23 6.44 19.01
N ALA A 42 -15.49 5.93 17.80
CA ALA A 42 -15.13 6.66 16.60
C ALA A 42 -15.74 8.05 16.75
N PRO A 43 -15.08 9.10 16.26
CA PRO A 43 -15.64 10.43 16.31
C PRO A 43 -17.08 10.32 15.83
N ALA A 44 -18.01 10.72 16.69
CA ALA A 44 -19.45 10.55 16.49
C ALA A 44 -19.80 10.83 15.04
N ALA A 45 -20.60 9.95 14.43
CA ALA A 45 -21.11 10.14 13.07
C ALA A 45 -21.60 11.58 12.92
N THR A 46 -20.79 12.43 12.29
CA THR A 46 -21.00 13.90 12.34
C THR A 46 -21.98 14.38 11.27
N ASN A 47 -22.61 13.42 10.56
CA ASN A 47 -23.68 13.78 9.63
C ASN A 47 -24.95 13.08 10.09
N ALA A 48 -25.95 13.87 10.48
CA ALA A 48 -27.33 13.41 10.45
C ALA A 48 -27.59 12.72 9.10
N PRO A 49 -28.42 11.63 9.05
CA PRO A 49 -28.72 10.98 7.78
C PRO A 49 -29.13 12.05 6.79
N GLY A 50 -28.35 12.19 5.71
CA GLY A 50 -28.64 13.15 4.66
C GLY A 50 -30.04 12.87 4.12
N ASN A 51 -30.74 13.89 3.64
CA ASN A 51 -32.01 13.70 2.97
C ASN A 51 -31.75 13.07 1.60
N TYR A 52 -31.49 11.74 1.61
CA TYR A 52 -31.17 10.96 0.42
C TYR A 52 -32.44 10.61 -0.35
N SER A 53 -32.35 10.43 -1.66
CA SER A 53 -33.49 10.03 -2.46
C SER A 53 -34.00 8.63 -2.03
N PRO A 54 -35.30 8.34 -2.12
CA PRO A 54 -35.82 7.00 -1.80
C PRO A 54 -35.15 5.89 -2.63
N ASP A 55 -34.76 6.19 -3.87
CA ASP A 55 -34.08 5.24 -4.75
C ASP A 55 -32.66 4.96 -4.28
N ASP A 56 -31.91 5.98 -3.85
CA ASP A 56 -30.57 5.82 -3.29
C ASP A 56 -30.62 5.03 -1.97
N VAL A 57 -31.62 5.28 -1.12
CA VAL A 57 -31.82 4.51 0.12
C VAL A 57 -32.07 3.03 -0.19
N ARG A 58 -32.96 2.74 -1.14
CA ARG A 58 -33.24 1.35 -1.56
C ARG A 58 -32.02 0.68 -2.16
N LEU A 59 -31.30 1.37 -3.03
CA LEU A 59 -30.09 0.84 -3.67
C LEU A 59 -29.00 0.55 -2.64
N PHE A 60 -28.76 1.48 -1.69
CA PHE A 60 -27.78 1.31 -0.63
C PHE A 60 -28.10 0.18 0.35
N ALA A 61 -29.38 -0.17 0.48
CA ALA A 61 -29.88 -1.30 1.27
C ALA A 61 -30.02 -2.60 0.45
N SER A 62 -29.69 -2.59 -0.85
CA SER A 62 -29.82 -3.77 -1.71
C SER A 62 -28.87 -4.88 -1.31
N LYS A 63 -29.17 -6.11 -1.75
CA LYS A 63 -28.31 -7.27 -1.52
C LYS A 63 -26.95 -7.10 -2.17
N GLU A 64 -26.91 -6.51 -3.35
CA GLU A 64 -25.67 -6.21 -4.10
C GLU A 64 -24.78 -5.22 -3.33
N ALA A 65 -25.37 -4.15 -2.80
CA ALA A 65 -24.66 -3.19 -1.97
C ALA A 65 -24.12 -3.86 -0.69
N GLN A 66 -24.91 -4.73 -0.07
CA GLN A 66 -24.48 -5.45 1.13
C GLN A 66 -23.29 -6.37 0.86
N MET A 67 -23.31 -7.12 -0.25
CA MET A 67 -22.19 -7.97 -0.66
C MET A 67 -20.90 -7.16 -0.89
N ILE A 68 -21.01 -6.01 -1.57
CA ILE A 68 -19.86 -5.12 -1.78
C ILE A 68 -19.33 -4.59 -0.45
N LYS A 69 -20.19 -4.17 0.47
CA LYS A 69 -19.80 -3.69 1.79
C LYS A 69 -19.02 -4.76 2.58
N GLU A 70 -19.49 -6.00 2.56
CA GLU A 70 -18.85 -7.13 3.21
C GLU A 70 -17.47 -7.43 2.61
N GLN A 71 -17.35 -7.41 1.27
CA GLN A 71 -16.07 -7.56 0.58
C GLN A 71 -15.09 -6.43 0.95
N ILE A 72 -15.54 -5.18 0.96
CA ILE A 72 -14.70 -4.04 1.36
C ILE A 72 -14.23 -4.19 2.81
N CYS A 73 -15.09 -4.64 3.72
CA CYS A 73 -14.71 -4.90 5.11
C CYS A 73 -13.70 -6.05 5.22
N ASP A 74 -13.84 -7.11 4.41
CA ASP A 74 -12.87 -8.20 4.37
C ASP A 74 -11.49 -7.72 3.88
N ILE A 75 -11.45 -7.00 2.77
CA ILE A 75 -10.20 -6.41 2.29
C ILE A 75 -9.64 -5.41 3.31
N GLY A 76 -10.47 -4.63 3.98
CA GLY A 76 -10.05 -3.77 5.08
C GLY A 76 -9.30 -4.52 6.18
N ARG A 77 -9.76 -5.71 6.57
CA ARG A 77 -9.04 -6.59 7.53
C ARG A 77 -7.72 -7.10 6.96
N ARG A 78 -7.69 -7.49 5.68
CA ARG A 78 -6.45 -7.99 5.04
C ARG A 78 -5.38 -6.91 4.94
N ILE A 79 -5.69 -5.70 4.50
CA ILE A 79 -4.71 -4.61 4.42
C ILE A 79 -4.21 -4.18 5.81
N TRP A 80 -5.08 -4.26 6.83
CA TRP A 80 -4.67 -4.02 8.20
C TRP A 80 -3.76 -5.12 8.74
N ALA A 81 -4.08 -6.39 8.50
CA ALA A 81 -3.28 -7.54 8.92
C ALA A 81 -1.90 -7.58 8.24
N ARG A 82 -1.79 -7.02 7.03
CA ARG A 82 -0.54 -6.84 6.29
C ARG A 82 0.25 -5.61 6.71
N GLU A 83 -0.25 -4.83 7.68
CA GLU A 83 0.39 -3.57 8.10
C GLU A 83 0.47 -2.53 6.97
N TYR A 84 -0.47 -2.58 6.02
CA TYR A 84 -0.58 -1.59 4.94
C TYR A 84 -1.35 -0.33 5.36
N CYS A 85 -1.95 -0.34 6.56
CA CYS A 85 -2.68 0.78 7.13
C CYS A 85 -2.07 1.17 8.47
N ASP A 86 -1.59 2.39 8.56
CA ASP A 86 -1.20 3.07 9.79
C ASP A 86 -2.40 3.89 10.33
N GLY A 87 -2.83 3.57 11.54
CA GLY A 87 -3.98 4.24 12.16
C GLY A 87 -5.26 4.10 11.33
N ASN A 88 -5.72 5.19 10.73
CA ASN A 88 -6.92 5.26 9.88
C ASN A 88 -6.59 5.39 8.38
N GLY A 89 -5.34 5.20 7.98
CA GLY A 89 -4.86 5.28 6.60
C GLY A 89 -5.55 4.31 5.66
N GLY A 90 -5.39 4.56 4.36
CA GLY A 90 -5.99 3.76 3.30
C GLY A 90 -7.50 3.96 3.10
N ASN A 91 -8.00 3.56 1.96
CA ASN A 91 -9.43 3.60 1.61
C ASN A 91 -9.72 2.68 0.42
N ILE A 92 -10.96 2.21 0.35
CA ILE A 92 -11.41 1.26 -0.67
C ILE A 92 -12.74 1.77 -1.20
N SER A 93 -12.96 1.63 -2.51
CA SER A 93 -14.26 1.88 -3.11
C SER A 93 -14.57 0.85 -4.20
N ALA A 94 -15.86 0.64 -4.47
CA ALA A 94 -16.30 -0.25 -5.51
C ALA A 94 -17.57 0.30 -6.20
N ARG A 95 -17.66 0.03 -7.51
CA ARG A 95 -18.81 0.40 -8.33
C ARG A 95 -20.00 -0.48 -7.98
N LEU A 96 -21.13 0.15 -7.65
CA LEU A 96 -22.43 -0.51 -7.42
C LEU A 96 -23.34 -0.38 -8.65
N GLY A 97 -23.17 0.67 -9.43
CA GLY A 97 -23.96 0.96 -10.62
C GLY A 97 -23.28 1.99 -11.51
N PRO A 98 -23.94 2.47 -12.57
CA PRO A 98 -23.34 3.38 -13.54
C PRO A 98 -22.75 4.66 -12.90
N ASP A 99 -23.44 5.24 -11.90
CA ASP A 99 -23.05 6.46 -11.19
C ASP A 99 -23.23 6.30 -9.67
N ARG A 100 -22.98 5.10 -9.15
CA ARG A 100 -23.09 4.79 -7.72
C ARG A 100 -21.91 3.93 -7.28
N PHE A 101 -21.28 4.35 -6.19
CA PHE A 101 -20.09 3.71 -5.67
C PHE A 101 -20.20 3.56 -4.15
N ILE A 102 -19.85 2.37 -3.64
CA ILE A 102 -19.66 2.16 -2.20
C ILE A 102 -18.22 2.52 -1.84
N CYS A 103 -18.02 3.20 -0.72
CA CYS A 103 -16.68 3.56 -0.27
C CYS A 103 -16.55 3.51 1.25
N THR A 104 -15.31 3.40 1.71
CA THR A 104 -14.95 3.41 3.12
C THR A 104 -15.19 4.78 3.75
N PRO A 105 -15.50 4.85 5.05
CA PRO A 105 -15.56 6.10 5.80
C PRO A 105 -14.16 6.68 6.05
N THR A 106 -14.10 7.99 6.33
CA THR A 106 -12.89 8.64 6.87
C THR A 106 -12.76 8.42 8.37
N GLY A 107 -11.53 8.48 8.90
CA GLY A 107 -11.27 8.47 10.34
C GLY A 107 -11.43 7.11 11.02
N VAL A 108 -11.62 6.02 10.26
CA VAL A 108 -11.80 4.66 10.79
C VAL A 108 -10.66 3.77 10.33
N SER A 109 -10.10 2.98 11.26
CA SER A 109 -9.15 1.92 10.92
C SER A 109 -9.81 0.86 10.04
N LYS A 110 -9.17 0.53 8.93
CA LYS A 110 -9.76 -0.37 7.92
C LYS A 110 -9.96 -1.80 8.42
N GLY A 111 -9.16 -2.23 9.39
CA GLY A 111 -9.29 -3.55 10.02
C GLY A 111 -10.54 -3.74 10.88
N PHE A 112 -11.20 -2.65 11.25
CA PHE A 112 -12.32 -2.66 12.21
C PHE A 112 -13.62 -2.09 11.66
N MET A 113 -13.70 -1.95 10.33
CA MET A 113 -14.94 -1.51 9.69
C MET A 113 -16.02 -2.59 9.74
N THR A 114 -17.26 -2.14 9.86
CA THR A 114 -18.47 -2.95 9.68
C THR A 114 -19.27 -2.42 8.48
N PRO A 115 -20.13 -3.24 7.83
CA PRO A 115 -20.85 -2.85 6.63
C PRO A 115 -21.72 -1.59 6.79
N ASP A 116 -22.22 -1.32 7.98
CA ASP A 116 -23.03 -0.13 8.32
C ASP A 116 -22.21 1.18 8.36
N MET A 117 -20.88 1.08 8.48
CA MET A 117 -20.00 2.24 8.43
C MET A 117 -19.71 2.73 7.00
N LEU A 118 -19.97 1.90 5.97
CA LEU A 118 -19.69 2.26 4.58
C LEU A 118 -20.63 3.36 4.09
N CYS A 119 -20.18 4.06 3.07
CA CYS A 119 -20.91 5.16 2.45
C CYS A 119 -21.20 4.85 0.98
N MET A 120 -22.24 5.47 0.42
CA MET A 120 -22.48 5.50 -1.02
C MET A 120 -22.28 6.93 -1.54
N VAL A 121 -21.63 7.04 -2.70
CA VAL A 121 -21.37 8.32 -3.38
C VAL A 121 -21.75 8.23 -4.85
N ASP A 122 -21.98 9.41 -5.48
CA ASP A 122 -22.09 9.54 -6.94
C ASP A 122 -20.69 9.69 -7.58
N GLY A 123 -20.63 9.75 -8.91
CA GLY A 123 -19.39 9.94 -9.66
C GLY A 123 -18.68 11.28 -9.43
N LYS A 124 -19.33 12.22 -8.77
CA LYS A 124 -18.70 13.49 -8.32
C LYS A 124 -18.19 13.39 -6.88
N GLY A 125 -18.33 12.24 -6.24
CA GLY A 125 -17.94 12.01 -4.86
C GLY A 125 -18.91 12.62 -3.83
N LYS A 126 -20.12 13.06 -4.25
CA LYS A 126 -21.17 13.50 -3.33
C LYS A 126 -21.79 12.30 -2.63
N GLN A 127 -21.88 12.38 -1.31
CA GLN A 127 -22.47 11.30 -0.52
C GLN A 127 -23.99 11.21 -0.74
N LEU A 128 -24.47 9.99 -1.02
CA LEU A 128 -25.85 9.63 -1.30
C LEU A 128 -26.41 8.55 -0.37
N GLY A 129 -25.56 7.98 0.52
CA GLY A 129 -25.96 6.97 1.47
C GLY A 129 -24.94 6.79 2.59
N GLY A 130 -25.39 6.20 3.70
CA GLY A 130 -24.57 5.99 4.89
C GLY A 130 -24.64 7.15 5.89
N THR A 131 -24.33 6.83 7.16
CA THR A 131 -24.35 7.78 8.29
C THR A 131 -22.96 8.31 8.64
N TRP A 132 -21.91 7.63 8.20
CA TRP A 132 -20.53 8.04 8.39
C TRP A 132 -20.09 9.01 7.28
N LYS A 133 -19.08 9.83 7.56
CA LYS A 133 -18.48 10.70 6.54
C LYS A 133 -17.63 9.87 5.59
N ARG A 134 -17.88 9.97 4.29
CA ARG A 134 -17.13 9.28 3.24
C ARG A 134 -15.64 9.65 3.26
N SER A 135 -14.77 8.82 2.70
CA SER A 135 -13.34 9.10 2.54
C SER A 135 -13.08 10.47 1.92
N SER A 136 -12.09 11.21 2.46
CA SER A 136 -11.63 12.48 1.90
C SER A 136 -10.96 12.33 0.54
N GLU A 137 -10.43 11.14 0.25
CA GLU A 137 -9.71 10.84 -1.00
C GLU A 137 -10.59 10.26 -2.11
N ILE A 138 -11.91 10.31 -1.95
CA ILE A 138 -12.83 9.74 -2.94
C ILE A 138 -12.66 10.34 -4.35
N THR A 139 -12.24 11.60 -4.45
CA THR A 139 -11.99 12.26 -5.74
C THR A 139 -10.88 11.58 -6.53
N THR A 140 -9.86 11.06 -5.85
CA THR A 140 -8.77 10.28 -6.44
C THR A 140 -9.30 8.97 -7.03
N HIS A 141 -10.22 8.29 -6.31
CA HIS A 141 -10.88 7.09 -6.81
C HIS A 141 -11.78 7.38 -8.02
N MET A 142 -12.52 8.51 -7.98
CA MET A 142 -13.36 8.91 -9.10
C MET A 142 -12.55 9.19 -10.38
N ALA A 143 -11.33 9.72 -10.25
CA ALA A 143 -10.44 9.89 -11.39
C ALA A 143 -10.17 8.55 -12.11
N ILE A 144 -9.93 7.47 -11.35
CA ILE A 144 -9.75 6.14 -11.90
C ILE A 144 -11.05 5.63 -12.55
N PHE A 145 -12.18 5.68 -11.84
CA PHE A 145 -13.46 5.20 -12.39
C PHE A 145 -13.90 5.93 -13.64
N HIS A 146 -13.55 7.19 -13.80
CA HIS A 146 -13.89 7.99 -14.97
C HIS A 146 -12.95 7.76 -16.14
N SER A 147 -11.64 7.59 -15.90
CA SER A 147 -10.68 7.33 -16.96
C SER A 147 -10.65 5.86 -17.40
N THR A 148 -11.15 4.95 -16.56
CA THR A 148 -11.03 3.50 -16.72
C THR A 148 -12.39 2.83 -16.45
N PRO A 149 -13.29 2.78 -17.45
CA PRO A 149 -14.63 2.22 -17.28
C PRO A 149 -14.67 0.76 -16.79
N GLU A 150 -13.64 -0.03 -17.10
CA GLU A 150 -13.48 -1.41 -16.65
C GLU A 150 -13.07 -1.54 -15.18
N ALA A 151 -12.67 -0.47 -14.52
CA ALA A 151 -12.37 -0.48 -13.08
C ALA A 151 -13.66 -0.68 -12.28
N ILE A 152 -13.73 -1.79 -11.56
CA ILE A 152 -14.85 -2.12 -10.64
C ILE A 152 -14.53 -1.70 -9.22
N SER A 153 -13.26 -1.75 -8.82
CA SER A 153 -12.84 -1.35 -7.48
C SER A 153 -11.50 -0.64 -7.49
N VAL A 154 -11.32 0.22 -6.49
CA VAL A 154 -10.07 0.94 -6.23
C VAL A 154 -9.69 0.71 -4.77
N CYS A 155 -8.44 0.33 -4.55
CA CYS A 155 -7.84 0.13 -3.24
C CYS A 155 -6.62 1.03 -3.08
N HIS A 156 -6.59 1.83 -2.01
CA HIS A 156 -5.46 2.66 -1.63
C HIS A 156 -5.02 2.32 -0.21
N ALA A 157 -3.71 2.20 -0.01
CA ALA A 157 -3.07 2.00 1.29
C ALA A 157 -1.59 2.44 1.25
N HIS A 158 -0.89 2.25 2.39
CA HIS A 158 0.49 2.68 2.59
C HIS A 158 1.43 1.49 2.86
N PRO A 159 1.55 0.51 1.94
CA PRO A 159 2.47 -0.61 2.12
C PRO A 159 3.92 -0.12 2.17
N CYS A 160 4.70 -0.58 3.15
CA CYS A 160 6.00 -0.01 3.47
C CYS A 160 7.04 -0.14 2.37
N HIS A 161 7.08 -1.28 1.66
CA HIS A 161 8.11 -1.51 0.65
C HIS A 161 7.85 -0.72 -0.64
N ALA A 162 6.60 -0.69 -1.11
CA ALA A 162 6.22 0.16 -2.23
C ALA A 162 6.29 1.64 -1.85
N GLY A 163 5.96 1.99 -0.59
CA GLY A 163 6.15 3.31 -0.01
C GLY A 163 7.59 3.79 -0.05
N ALA A 164 8.56 2.89 0.14
CA ALA A 164 9.98 3.22 0.02
C ALA A 164 10.35 3.71 -1.40
N PHE A 165 9.83 3.07 -2.45
CA PHE A 165 9.97 3.55 -3.83
C PHE A 165 9.27 4.90 -4.04
N ALA A 166 8.06 5.06 -3.48
CA ALA A 166 7.32 6.32 -3.56
C ALA A 166 8.08 7.51 -2.93
N ILE A 167 8.74 7.30 -1.78
CA ILE A 167 9.58 8.31 -1.11
C ILE A 167 10.83 8.63 -1.94
N LYS A 168 11.39 7.63 -2.60
CA LYS A 168 12.57 7.81 -3.47
C LYS A 168 12.23 8.49 -4.80
N GLY A 169 10.95 8.67 -5.13
CA GLY A 169 10.52 9.19 -6.42
C GLY A 169 10.84 8.24 -7.59
N MET A 170 10.83 6.94 -7.33
CA MET A 170 11.24 5.91 -8.26
C MET A 170 10.13 4.91 -8.52
N GLN A 171 10.05 4.43 -9.75
CA GLN A 171 9.28 3.24 -10.08
C GLN A 171 10.08 1.98 -9.72
N PRO A 172 9.44 0.91 -9.23
CA PRO A 172 10.13 -0.38 -9.12
C PRO A 172 10.53 -0.85 -10.54
N PRO A 173 11.76 -1.39 -10.70
CA PRO A 173 12.24 -1.83 -12.00
C PRO A 173 11.37 -2.97 -12.55
N PRO A 174 11.11 -3.05 -13.86
CA PRO A 174 10.37 -4.15 -14.46
C PRO A 174 11.26 -5.40 -14.66
N ARG A 175 10.69 -6.50 -15.14
CA ARG A 175 11.39 -7.71 -15.62
C ARG A 175 12.21 -8.48 -14.59
N LEU A 176 11.80 -8.49 -13.33
CA LEU A 176 12.50 -9.29 -12.31
C LEU A 176 11.68 -10.50 -11.82
N ILE A 177 10.35 -10.38 -11.77
CA ILE A 177 9.46 -11.46 -11.29
C ILE A 177 8.23 -11.54 -12.22
N PRO A 178 7.89 -12.76 -12.72
CA PRO A 178 6.79 -12.95 -13.67
C PRO A 178 5.43 -12.49 -13.16
N GLU A 179 5.15 -12.64 -11.87
CA GLU A 179 3.87 -12.26 -11.27
C GLU A 179 3.56 -10.77 -11.43
N LEU A 180 4.56 -9.90 -11.24
CA LEU A 180 4.36 -8.47 -11.50
C LEU A 180 4.08 -8.23 -12.97
N GLU A 181 4.88 -8.83 -13.85
CA GLU A 181 4.75 -8.63 -15.30
C GLU A 181 3.37 -9.03 -15.83
N VAL A 182 2.86 -10.16 -15.36
CA VAL A 182 1.57 -10.72 -15.83
C VAL A 182 0.38 -10.03 -15.18
N PHE A 183 0.39 -9.86 -13.86
CA PHE A 183 -0.81 -9.45 -13.13
C PHE A 183 -0.89 -7.95 -12.86
N VAL A 184 0.23 -7.23 -12.87
CA VAL A 184 0.27 -5.78 -12.63
C VAL A 184 0.85 -5.04 -13.84
N GLY A 185 2.02 -5.44 -14.32
CA GLY A 185 2.79 -4.76 -15.36
C GLY A 185 3.65 -3.65 -14.78
N THR A 186 3.90 -2.63 -15.57
CA THR A 186 4.62 -1.44 -15.12
C THR A 186 3.84 -0.71 -14.03
N VAL A 187 4.51 -0.47 -12.91
CA VAL A 187 3.97 0.34 -11.82
C VAL A 187 4.24 1.81 -12.13
N ALA A 188 3.20 2.62 -12.27
CA ALA A 188 3.36 4.05 -12.53
C ALA A 188 3.76 4.82 -11.27
N TYR A 189 4.23 6.03 -11.44
CA TYR A 189 4.57 6.97 -10.37
C TYR A 189 4.00 8.36 -10.67
N THR A 190 3.47 9.02 -9.64
CA THR A 190 3.12 10.43 -9.68
C THR A 190 3.95 11.22 -8.67
N PRO A 191 4.35 12.47 -8.97
CA PRO A 191 4.96 13.35 -7.97
C PRO A 191 3.98 13.62 -6.83
N TYR A 192 4.53 14.08 -5.70
CA TYR A 192 3.72 14.44 -4.54
C TYR A 192 2.65 15.48 -4.87
N LYS A 193 1.44 15.17 -4.48
CA LYS A 193 0.32 16.12 -4.40
C LYS A 193 -0.42 15.85 -3.08
N THR A 194 -1.07 16.88 -2.56
CA THR A 194 -1.81 16.76 -1.30
C THR A 194 -2.92 15.70 -1.43
N PRO A 195 -2.99 14.70 -0.52
CA PRO A 195 -4.02 13.68 -0.54
C PRO A 195 -5.44 14.27 -0.56
N GLY A 196 -6.29 13.73 -1.43
CA GLY A 196 -7.67 14.18 -1.60
C GLY A 196 -7.85 15.50 -2.38
N SER A 197 -6.76 16.12 -2.85
CA SER A 197 -6.83 17.32 -3.68
C SER A 197 -7.22 16.99 -5.13
N PRO A 198 -7.75 17.97 -5.89
CA PRO A 198 -7.98 17.81 -7.33
C PRO A 198 -6.70 17.52 -8.11
N GLU A 199 -5.56 18.00 -7.64
CA GLU A 199 -4.27 17.87 -8.31
C GLU A 199 -3.82 16.40 -8.35
N ILE A 200 -3.97 15.63 -7.26
CA ILE A 200 -3.62 14.20 -7.29
C ILE A 200 -4.56 13.42 -8.20
N ALA A 201 -5.84 13.77 -8.25
CA ALA A 201 -6.80 13.17 -9.17
C ALA A 201 -6.41 13.44 -10.64
N ALA A 202 -5.94 14.64 -10.96
CA ALA A 202 -5.47 15.02 -12.29
C ALA A 202 -4.21 14.26 -12.71
N GLU A 203 -3.28 13.99 -11.80
CA GLU A 203 -2.08 13.16 -12.05
C GLU A 203 -2.44 11.69 -12.33
N ILE A 204 -3.41 11.13 -11.59
CA ILE A 204 -3.79 9.72 -11.71
C ILE A 204 -4.64 9.45 -12.95
N PHE A 205 -5.49 10.39 -13.34
CA PHE A 205 -6.43 10.25 -14.45
C PHE A 205 -5.80 9.72 -15.75
N PRO A 206 -4.68 10.26 -16.27
CA PRO A 206 -4.07 9.78 -17.50
C PRO A 206 -3.30 8.45 -17.35
N LEU A 207 -2.96 8.06 -16.10
CA LEU A 207 -2.15 6.86 -15.84
C LEU A 207 -3.02 5.60 -15.69
N ALA A 208 -4.17 5.72 -15.06
CA ALA A 208 -5.01 4.57 -14.71
C ALA A 208 -5.42 3.68 -15.89
N PRO A 209 -5.70 4.18 -17.12
CA PRO A 209 -6.04 3.32 -18.25
C PRO A 209 -4.95 2.34 -18.66
N LYS A 210 -3.70 2.63 -18.31
CA LYS A 210 -2.53 1.81 -18.69
C LYS A 210 -1.88 1.09 -17.51
N HIS A 211 -2.12 1.56 -16.29
CA HIS A 211 -1.45 1.08 -15.08
C HIS A 211 -2.46 0.72 -13.99
N GLN A 212 -2.46 -0.53 -13.55
CA GLN A 212 -3.34 -0.98 -12.48
C GLN A 212 -2.77 -0.70 -11.07
N SER A 213 -1.50 -0.31 -10.98
CA SER A 213 -0.84 0.09 -9.73
C SER A 213 -0.06 1.38 -9.96
N ILE A 214 -0.29 2.37 -9.11
CA ILE A 214 0.30 3.70 -9.21
C ILE A 214 0.87 4.09 -7.84
N LEU A 215 2.17 4.37 -7.79
CA LEU A 215 2.82 4.96 -6.63
C LEU A 215 2.52 6.46 -6.60
N MET A 216 2.01 6.92 -5.48
CA MET A 216 1.83 8.35 -5.20
C MET A 216 3.01 8.84 -4.37
N GLY A 217 3.81 9.76 -4.90
CA GLY A 217 5.03 10.27 -4.27
C GLY A 217 4.81 10.72 -2.83
N ASN A 218 5.67 10.26 -1.90
CA ASN A 218 5.60 10.55 -0.46
C ASN A 218 4.24 10.25 0.21
N HIS A 219 3.44 9.32 -0.35
CA HIS A 219 2.12 9.02 0.16
C HIS A 219 1.89 7.51 0.28
N GLY A 220 1.66 6.81 -0.82
CA GLY A 220 1.33 5.39 -0.79
C GLY A 220 1.08 4.82 -2.18
N VAL A 221 0.26 3.79 -2.24
CA VAL A 221 -0.10 3.07 -3.48
C VAL A 221 -1.59 3.13 -3.71
N ILE A 222 -2.00 3.36 -4.94
CA ILE A 222 -3.38 3.20 -5.38
C ILE A 222 -3.46 2.18 -6.50
N CYS A 223 -4.36 1.21 -6.37
CA CYS A 223 -4.56 0.14 -7.33
C CYS A 223 -6.02 0.05 -7.72
N TRP A 224 -6.28 -0.39 -8.96
CA TRP A 224 -7.63 -0.72 -9.38
C TRP A 224 -7.71 -2.14 -9.96
N GLY A 225 -8.91 -2.70 -9.94
CA GLY A 225 -9.16 -4.05 -10.41
C GLY A 225 -10.61 -4.27 -10.85
N LYS A 226 -10.86 -5.47 -11.40
CA LYS A 226 -12.17 -5.93 -11.87
C LYS A 226 -13.07 -6.48 -10.75
N SER A 227 -12.58 -6.47 -9.50
CA SER A 227 -13.31 -6.76 -8.28
C SER A 227 -12.63 -6.09 -7.08
N VAL A 228 -13.27 -6.11 -5.91
CA VAL A 228 -12.68 -5.59 -4.67
C VAL A 228 -11.40 -6.35 -4.31
N GLU A 229 -11.43 -7.67 -4.46
CA GLU A 229 -10.27 -8.53 -4.20
C GLU A 229 -9.17 -8.33 -5.24
N ASP A 230 -9.51 -8.18 -6.53
CA ASP A 230 -8.52 -7.97 -7.60
C ASP A 230 -7.75 -6.65 -7.42
N ALA A 231 -8.42 -5.57 -7.01
CA ALA A 231 -7.76 -4.30 -6.70
C ALA A 231 -6.75 -4.45 -5.53
N TYR A 232 -7.11 -5.24 -4.51
CA TYR A 232 -6.22 -5.56 -3.41
C TYR A 232 -5.05 -6.45 -3.84
N PHE A 233 -5.28 -7.46 -4.68
CA PHE A 233 -4.20 -8.33 -5.18
C PHE A 233 -3.15 -7.54 -5.96
N LYS A 234 -3.55 -6.52 -6.75
CA LYS A 234 -2.58 -5.64 -7.43
C LYS A 234 -1.66 -4.94 -6.42
N MET A 235 -2.21 -4.47 -5.32
CA MET A 235 -1.44 -3.84 -4.24
C MET A 235 -0.52 -4.84 -3.53
N GLU A 236 -1.02 -6.03 -3.21
CA GLU A 236 -0.27 -7.08 -2.54
C GLU A 236 0.92 -7.54 -3.39
N ILE A 237 0.71 -7.79 -4.69
CA ILE A 237 1.77 -8.14 -5.64
C ILE A 237 2.79 -7.01 -5.75
N THR A 238 2.33 -5.75 -5.85
CA THR A 238 3.23 -4.59 -5.95
C THR A 238 4.14 -4.48 -4.73
N ASP A 239 3.61 -4.59 -3.51
CA ASP A 239 4.43 -4.49 -2.30
C ASP A 239 5.36 -5.69 -2.11
N ALA A 240 4.87 -6.91 -2.37
CA ALA A 240 5.69 -8.12 -2.31
C ALA A 240 6.87 -8.05 -3.30
N TYR A 241 6.61 -7.54 -4.50
CA TYR A 241 7.65 -7.27 -5.49
C TYR A 241 8.66 -6.26 -4.99
N CYS A 242 8.21 -5.09 -4.53
CA CYS A 242 9.09 -4.05 -3.98
C CYS A 242 9.94 -4.59 -2.82
N ARG A 243 9.34 -5.38 -1.93
CA ARG A 243 10.06 -6.05 -0.85
C ARG A 243 11.17 -6.94 -1.36
N THR A 244 10.87 -7.80 -2.33
CA THR A 244 11.86 -8.73 -2.91
C THR A 244 13.01 -7.95 -3.56
N VAL A 245 12.69 -6.90 -4.31
CA VAL A 245 13.69 -6.04 -4.96
C VAL A 245 14.60 -5.36 -3.93
N ILE A 246 14.04 -4.79 -2.86
CA ILE A 246 14.80 -4.17 -1.78
C ILE A 246 15.75 -5.19 -1.11
N LEU A 247 15.26 -6.39 -0.81
CA LEU A 247 16.07 -7.44 -0.20
C LEU A 247 17.16 -7.95 -1.13
N ALA A 248 16.86 -8.11 -2.42
CA ALA A 248 17.82 -8.57 -3.43
C ALA A 248 19.00 -7.62 -3.61
N GLN A 249 18.83 -6.31 -3.33
CA GLN A 249 19.95 -5.35 -3.39
C GLN A 249 21.10 -5.64 -2.42
N SER A 250 20.83 -6.36 -1.34
CA SER A 250 21.85 -6.76 -0.36
C SER A 250 22.63 -8.03 -0.77
N ILE A 251 22.22 -8.68 -1.85
CA ILE A 251 22.85 -9.91 -2.37
C ILE A 251 23.64 -9.54 -3.64
N PRO A 252 24.94 -9.87 -3.73
CA PRO A 252 25.73 -9.59 -4.91
C PRO A 252 25.17 -10.25 -6.18
N GLY A 253 25.24 -9.54 -7.30
CA GLY A 253 24.74 -9.99 -8.59
C GLY A 253 23.24 -9.69 -8.78
N GLY A 254 22.73 -10.08 -9.93
CA GLY A 254 21.31 -9.92 -10.29
C GLY A 254 21.06 -10.46 -11.67
N ALA A 255 19.90 -11.07 -11.87
CA ALA A 255 19.43 -11.53 -13.17
C ALA A 255 18.05 -10.92 -13.43
N SER A 256 17.80 -10.51 -14.66
CA SER A 256 16.49 -10.09 -15.12
C SER A 256 15.87 -11.17 -16.01
N ILE A 257 14.55 -11.12 -16.15
CA ILE A 257 13.85 -11.96 -17.12
C ILE A 257 14.42 -11.63 -18.52
N PRO A 258 14.87 -12.63 -19.29
CA PRO A 258 15.43 -12.43 -20.61
C PRO A 258 14.46 -11.67 -21.53
N CYS A 259 14.99 -10.76 -22.36
CA CYS A 259 14.18 -9.90 -23.21
C CYS A 259 13.32 -10.67 -24.23
N ASP A 260 13.81 -11.80 -24.71
CA ASP A 260 13.09 -12.68 -25.60
C ASP A 260 11.90 -13.40 -24.92
N LYS A 261 11.88 -13.46 -23.59
CA LYS A 261 10.79 -14.04 -22.79
C LYS A 261 9.71 -13.04 -22.39
N LEU A 262 10.01 -11.75 -22.38
CA LEU A 262 9.03 -10.74 -21.99
C LEU A 262 7.77 -10.72 -22.88
N PRO A 263 7.85 -10.88 -24.22
CA PRO A 263 6.66 -10.98 -25.07
C PRO A 263 5.73 -12.16 -24.71
N GLU A 264 6.27 -13.28 -24.23
CA GLU A 264 5.47 -14.42 -23.76
C GLU A 264 4.62 -14.02 -22.55
N LEU A 265 5.20 -13.32 -21.57
CA LEU A 265 4.50 -12.83 -20.38
C LEU A 265 3.45 -11.77 -20.73
N LEU A 266 3.79 -10.82 -21.60
CA LEU A 266 2.85 -9.82 -22.09
C LEU A 266 1.67 -10.44 -22.85
N ASN A 267 1.91 -11.54 -23.61
CA ASN A 267 0.85 -12.27 -24.27
C ASN A 267 -0.09 -12.97 -23.27
N ILE A 268 0.44 -13.57 -22.20
CA ILE A 268 -0.37 -14.12 -21.09
C ILE A 268 -1.23 -13.01 -20.49
N LYS A 269 -0.64 -11.86 -20.15
CA LYS A 269 -1.33 -10.70 -19.60
C LYS A 269 -2.46 -10.22 -20.53
N LYS A 270 -2.18 -10.12 -21.84
CA LYS A 270 -3.15 -9.72 -22.85
C LYS A 270 -4.32 -10.70 -22.94
N THR A 271 -4.04 -12.01 -22.85
CA THR A 271 -5.07 -13.06 -22.86
C THR A 271 -5.99 -12.95 -21.64
N LEU A 272 -5.47 -12.47 -20.50
CA LEU A 272 -6.25 -12.18 -19.28
C LEU A 272 -7.06 -10.87 -19.40
N GLY A 273 -6.91 -10.12 -20.52
CA GLY A 273 -7.59 -8.84 -20.73
C GLY A 273 -7.15 -7.76 -19.73
N LEU A 274 -5.89 -7.78 -19.33
CA LEU A 274 -5.29 -6.79 -18.42
C LEU A 274 -4.57 -5.71 -19.23
N PRO A 275 -4.64 -4.43 -18.86
CA PRO A 275 -3.97 -3.35 -19.57
C PRO A 275 -2.45 -3.36 -19.37
N ASP A 276 -1.70 -2.88 -20.36
CA ASP A 276 -0.27 -2.63 -20.25
C ASP A 276 0.14 -1.55 -21.25
N ASP A 277 1.00 -0.65 -20.85
CA ASP A 277 1.51 0.45 -21.66
C ASP A 277 2.52 0.00 -22.71
N ARG A 278 3.01 -1.24 -22.62
CA ARG A 278 4.03 -1.82 -23.50
C ARG A 278 3.48 -2.63 -24.68
N TYR A 279 2.16 -2.83 -24.77
CA TYR A 279 1.59 -3.65 -25.85
C TYR A 279 1.90 -3.13 -27.26
N ASP A 280 2.05 -1.83 -27.41
CA ASP A 280 2.33 -1.17 -28.68
C ASP A 280 3.84 -0.97 -28.93
N LEU A 281 4.70 -1.37 -27.98
CA LEU A 281 6.14 -1.26 -28.14
C LEU A 281 6.70 -2.37 -29.02
N LYS A 282 7.68 -2.03 -29.87
CA LYS A 282 8.48 -3.00 -30.60
C LYS A 282 9.38 -3.79 -29.62
N PRO A 283 9.78 -5.03 -29.95
CA PRO A 283 10.64 -5.83 -29.07
C PRO A 283 11.92 -5.12 -28.61
N ALA A 284 12.53 -4.30 -29.47
CA ALA A 284 13.71 -3.52 -29.11
C ALA A 284 13.43 -2.49 -28.01
N GLY A 285 12.24 -1.88 -27.96
CA GLY A 285 11.86 -0.90 -26.95
C GLY A 285 11.43 -1.50 -25.61
N LEU A 286 11.20 -2.82 -25.56
CA LEU A 286 10.78 -3.49 -24.32
C LEU A 286 11.92 -3.66 -23.31
N CYS A 287 13.17 -3.51 -23.75
CA CYS A 287 14.34 -3.86 -22.97
C CYS A 287 15.48 -2.83 -23.05
N GLU A 288 15.14 -1.58 -23.27
CA GLU A 288 16.15 -0.50 -23.43
C GLU A 288 16.98 -0.28 -22.16
N VAL A 289 16.42 -0.56 -20.99
CA VAL A 289 17.09 -0.35 -19.71
C VAL A 289 17.20 -1.67 -18.94
N ASP A 290 18.40 -1.98 -18.49
CA ASP A 290 18.61 -3.06 -17.54
C ASP A 290 17.99 -2.70 -16.18
N PRO A 291 17.15 -3.54 -15.58
CA PRO A 291 16.47 -3.26 -14.33
C PRO A 291 17.41 -2.92 -13.17
N TRP A 292 18.56 -3.60 -13.09
CA TRP A 292 19.52 -3.39 -12.01
C TRP A 292 20.28 -2.08 -12.18
N THR A 293 20.60 -1.67 -13.42
CA THR A 293 21.19 -0.37 -13.71
C THR A 293 20.28 0.78 -13.32
N GLN A 294 18.99 0.65 -13.52
CA GLN A 294 18.00 1.65 -13.12
C GLN A 294 17.99 1.87 -11.60
N MET A 295 18.20 0.80 -10.83
CA MET A 295 18.22 0.89 -9.36
C MET A 295 19.51 1.42 -8.76
N CYS A 296 20.65 1.12 -9.40
CA CYS A 296 21.97 1.44 -8.88
C CYS A 296 22.52 2.77 -9.36
N GLY A 297 21.83 3.47 -10.27
CA GLY A 297 22.35 4.66 -10.94
C GLY A 297 23.56 4.35 -11.84
N SER A 298 24.21 5.39 -12.37
CA SER A 298 25.38 5.28 -13.25
C SER A 298 26.64 4.68 -12.57
N HIS A 299 26.58 4.33 -11.30
CA HIS A 299 27.67 3.76 -10.53
C HIS A 299 27.59 2.24 -10.35
N GLY A 300 26.93 1.54 -11.25
CA GLY A 300 26.88 0.07 -11.35
C GLY A 300 26.79 -0.69 -10.01
N CYS A 301 25.93 -1.69 -9.91
CA CYS A 301 25.88 -2.61 -8.75
C CYS A 301 27.14 -3.50 -8.60
N SER A 302 28.25 -3.11 -9.17
CA SER A 302 29.55 -3.78 -9.07
C SER A 302 30.40 -3.28 -7.92
N SER A 303 29.95 -2.29 -7.15
CA SER A 303 30.59 -2.04 -5.86
C SER A 303 30.29 -3.24 -4.97
N PRO A 304 31.29 -3.92 -4.40
CA PRO A 304 31.04 -4.90 -3.36
C PRO A 304 30.16 -4.19 -2.33
N VAL A 305 29.02 -4.79 -2.02
CA VAL A 305 28.19 -4.32 -0.91
C VAL A 305 29.10 -4.43 0.29
N THR A 306 29.69 -3.30 0.69
CA THR A 306 30.23 -3.21 2.04
C THR A 306 29.03 -3.49 2.94
N PRO A 307 29.09 -4.52 3.78
CA PRO A 307 28.01 -4.78 4.71
C PRO A 307 27.68 -3.44 5.38
N PHE A 308 26.40 -3.11 5.51
CA PHE A 308 25.98 -1.94 6.25
C PHE A 308 26.60 -2.05 7.65
N ASN A 309 27.74 -1.41 7.81
CA ASN A 309 28.33 -1.21 9.11
C ASN A 309 27.76 0.11 9.63
N PRO A 310 26.85 0.10 10.61
CA PRO A 310 26.27 1.32 11.17
C PRO A 310 27.33 2.25 11.74
N LEU A 311 28.58 1.77 11.85
CA LEU A 311 29.74 2.54 12.34
C LEU A 311 30.57 3.18 11.20
N ASN A 312 30.21 2.97 9.90
CA ASN A 312 31.04 3.43 8.78
C ASN A 312 30.57 4.75 8.16
N ASN A 313 30.10 5.70 8.95
CA ASN A 313 30.06 7.10 8.57
C ASN A 313 31.41 7.76 8.87
N GLY A 314 32.46 7.45 8.06
CA GLY A 314 33.81 8.03 8.26
C GLY A 314 34.55 7.46 9.46
N ALA A 315 34.23 6.22 9.86
CA ALA A 315 35.02 5.55 10.89
C ALA A 315 36.44 5.27 10.39
N PRO A 316 37.43 5.51 11.22
CA PRO A 316 38.83 5.28 10.88
C PRO A 316 39.05 3.82 10.48
N SER A 317 39.81 3.60 9.42
CA SER A 317 40.03 2.28 8.79
C SER A 317 41.21 1.51 9.35
N SER A 318 41.91 2.08 10.30
CA SER A 318 43.08 1.47 10.95
C SER A 318 43.12 1.75 12.45
N ASP A 319 43.73 0.85 13.21
CA ASP A 319 43.94 1.03 14.65
C ASP A 319 44.62 2.35 14.99
N ALA A 320 45.56 2.81 14.15
CA ALA A 320 46.24 4.10 14.32
C ALA A 320 45.28 5.30 14.16
N GLU A 321 44.29 5.23 13.24
CA GLU A 321 43.28 6.28 13.07
C GLU A 321 42.26 6.28 14.22
N ILE A 322 41.96 5.10 14.76
CA ILE A 322 41.11 4.96 15.96
C ILE A 322 41.80 5.56 17.16
N GLU A 323 43.09 5.25 17.40
CA GLU A 323 43.87 5.84 18.48
C GLU A 323 43.97 7.35 18.37
N ALA A 324 44.24 7.89 17.17
CA ALA A 324 44.26 9.32 16.94
C ALA A 324 42.95 10.02 17.23
N LEU A 325 41.82 9.39 16.86
CA LEU A 325 40.49 9.91 17.14
C LEU A 325 40.16 9.87 18.64
N VAL A 326 40.50 8.79 19.32
CA VAL A 326 40.33 8.64 20.77
C VAL A 326 41.19 9.70 21.50
N GLN A 327 42.43 9.92 21.11
CA GLN A 327 43.27 10.93 21.69
C GLN A 327 42.69 12.34 21.52
N LYS A 328 42.23 12.67 20.31
CA LYS A 328 41.59 13.97 20.02
C LYS A 328 40.34 14.21 20.86
N LEU A 329 39.46 13.22 20.97
CA LEU A 329 38.25 13.31 21.78
C LEU A 329 38.58 13.45 23.27
N THR A 330 39.60 12.75 23.74
CA THR A 330 40.08 12.85 25.14
C THR A 330 40.60 14.25 25.44
N ASP A 331 41.41 14.82 24.55
CA ASP A 331 41.95 16.18 24.70
C ASP A 331 40.84 17.24 24.71
N GLU A 332 39.81 17.09 23.81
CA GLU A 332 38.66 17.97 23.81
C GLU A 332 37.82 17.88 25.10
N ILE A 333 37.63 16.67 25.63
CA ILE A 333 36.90 16.46 26.90
C ILE A 333 37.66 17.07 28.07
N VAL A 334 38.98 16.85 28.15
CA VAL A 334 39.83 17.41 29.20
C VAL A 334 39.86 18.94 29.15
N ALA A 335 39.92 19.52 27.95
CA ALA A 335 39.88 20.97 27.76
C ALA A 335 38.51 21.57 28.18
N LYS A 336 37.41 20.85 28.04
CA LYS A 336 36.09 21.28 28.48
C LYS A 336 35.83 21.09 29.97
N LEU A 337 36.46 20.10 30.59
CA LEU A 337 36.29 19.81 32.01
C LEU A 337 37.29 20.61 32.89
N GLY A 338 38.34 21.17 32.30
CA GLY A 338 39.36 21.97 32.99
C GLY A 338 39.05 23.48 33.06
N ARG A 339 37.79 23.89 32.81
CA ARG A 339 37.34 25.29 32.94
C ARG A 339 36.38 25.44 34.10
#